data_da3f0bf56e873b2e257d8b0a92162fa5
#
_entry.id   da3f0bf56e873b2e257d8b0a92162fa5
#
_cell.length_a   1.000
_cell.length_b   1.000
_cell.length_c   1.000
_cell.angle_alpha   90.00
_cell.angle_beta   90.00
_cell.angle_gamma   90.00
#
_symmetry.space_group_name_H-M   'P 1'
#
loop_
_entity.id
_entity.type
_entity.pdbx_description
1 polymer ?
#
loop_
_entity_poly.entity_id
_entity_poly.type
_entity_poly.pdbx_seq_one_letter_code
_entity_poly.pdbx_strand_id
1 'polypeptide(L)'
;MFKAKFIFVFLFITIWACGSDDEDSNITPPRDRGEESIAAQLEIEDFLATHFYNYEDFQNPPAGFDFNIVIDSLVGDNVDKIALIDQVESKMVVDRLEDDVNYKLYYLKAVQGSGDSPEFPDITVVKYVGMKLDLEPFDASSQPVAFDLTGVVNGFQDVAIEFNAAGSFIKNPDGTTTFEDYGVGAMFIPSGLGYFNNPPTSSAIPLYEQLVFTFQLLETFQGDQDGDGVPSIYEDIDGNGQEENDDTDDDFTPNFADADDDNDGVPTSQEILDENGVRITDPALYPDIDGDGTPDYLDEDS
;
A
#
# COMPACT_ATOMS: atom_id res chain seq x y z
N MET A 1 91.22 -15.72 26.33
CA MET A 1 90.23 -16.31 25.40
C MET A 1 88.94 -16.55 26.21
N PHE A 2 88.11 -15.51 26.29
CA PHE A 2 86.88 -15.56 27.08
C PHE A 2 85.68 -15.85 26.12
N LYS A 3 84.95 -16.93 26.35
CA LYS A 3 83.74 -17.28 25.61
C LYS A 3 82.55 -16.65 26.39
N ALA A 4 81.91 -15.66 25.78
CA ALA A 4 80.65 -15.09 26.26
C ALA A 4 79.49 -16.05 25.90
N LYS A 5 78.74 -16.51 26.91
CA LYS A 5 77.51 -17.23 26.77
C LYS A 5 76.36 -16.23 26.64
N PHE A 6 75.71 -16.16 25.53
CA PHE A 6 74.42 -15.45 25.36
C PHE A 6 73.32 -16.30 25.98
N ILE A 7 72.59 -15.80 26.94
CA ILE A 7 71.39 -16.34 27.51
C ILE A 7 70.20 -15.69 26.72
N PHE A 8 69.53 -16.50 25.94
CA PHE A 8 68.24 -16.06 25.30
C PHE A 8 67.14 -16.19 26.36
N VAL A 9 66.58 -15.08 26.79
CA VAL A 9 65.38 -15.03 27.62
C VAL A 9 64.20 -15.03 26.67
N PHE A 10 63.47 -16.14 26.61
CA PHE A 10 62.19 -16.22 25.91
C PHE A 10 61.14 -15.54 26.77
N LEU A 11 60.64 -14.36 26.32
CA LEU A 11 59.53 -13.67 26.91
C LEU A 11 58.22 -14.31 26.36
N PHE A 12 57.55 -15.10 27.19
CA PHE A 12 56.21 -15.62 26.88
C PHE A 12 55.20 -14.49 27.02
N ILE A 13 54.75 -13.90 25.90
CA ILE A 13 53.62 -13.00 25.87
C ILE A 13 52.35 -13.87 25.86
N THR A 14 51.68 -14.00 27.00
CA THR A 14 50.32 -14.53 27.06
C THR A 14 49.36 -13.50 26.51
N ILE A 15 48.90 -13.71 25.28
CA ILE A 15 47.77 -12.98 24.71
C ILE A 15 46.51 -13.47 25.43
N TRP A 16 46.00 -12.68 26.36
CA TRP A 16 44.63 -12.81 26.81
C TRP A 16 43.76 -12.39 25.64
N ALA A 17 43.16 -13.36 24.95
CA ALA A 17 42.03 -13.15 24.09
C ALA A 17 40.90 -12.64 24.98
N CYS A 18 40.56 -11.38 24.87
CA CYS A 18 39.27 -10.86 25.32
C CYS A 18 38.24 -11.60 24.52
N GLY A 19 37.53 -12.55 25.11
CA GLY A 19 36.27 -13.05 24.57
C GLY A 19 35.35 -11.84 24.53
N SER A 20 35.00 -11.38 23.31
CA SER A 20 33.79 -10.62 23.12
C SER A 20 32.68 -11.57 23.53
N ASP A 21 32.03 -11.31 24.64
CA ASP A 21 30.67 -11.79 24.86
C ASP A 21 29.86 -11.11 23.75
N ASP A 22 29.70 -11.81 22.63
CA ASP A 22 28.60 -11.57 21.72
C ASP A 22 27.36 -11.82 22.59
N GLU A 23 26.81 -10.74 23.15
CA GLU A 23 25.40 -10.75 23.53
C GLU A 23 24.68 -11.12 22.24
N ASP A 24 24.35 -12.39 22.08
CA ASP A 24 23.35 -12.85 21.15
C ASP A 24 22.12 -11.99 21.41
N SER A 25 21.99 -10.92 20.62
CA SER A 25 20.73 -10.19 20.56
C SER A 25 19.71 -11.25 20.14
N ASN A 26 18.91 -11.65 21.08
CA ASN A 26 17.86 -12.66 20.91
C ASN A 26 16.76 -12.04 20.04
N ILE A 27 17.12 -11.70 18.79
CA ILE A 27 16.19 -11.19 17.77
C ILE A 27 15.40 -12.41 17.35
N THR A 28 14.17 -12.52 17.85
CA THR A 28 13.24 -13.51 17.36
C THR A 28 13.04 -13.25 15.86
N PRO A 29 13.32 -14.20 14.98
CA PRO A 29 13.08 -14.00 13.56
C PRO A 29 11.61 -13.73 13.29
N PRO A 30 11.27 -13.00 12.23
CA PRO A 30 9.88 -12.84 11.79
C PRO A 30 9.19 -14.19 11.61
N ARG A 31 7.85 -14.22 11.76
CA ARG A 31 7.06 -15.38 11.39
C ARG A 31 7.24 -15.66 9.89
N ASP A 32 7.13 -16.93 9.50
CA ASP A 32 7.04 -17.33 8.12
C ASP A 32 5.79 -16.73 7.47
N ARG A 33 5.92 -16.10 6.30
CA ARG A 33 4.82 -15.39 5.65
C ARG A 33 3.74 -16.33 5.14
N GLY A 34 4.12 -17.54 4.68
CA GLY A 34 3.17 -18.56 4.24
C GLY A 34 2.37 -19.15 5.40
N GLU A 35 2.99 -19.41 6.56
CA GLU A 35 2.27 -19.83 7.76
C GLU A 35 1.35 -18.72 8.28
N GLU A 36 1.82 -17.48 8.28
CA GLU A 36 1.03 -16.33 8.70
C GLU A 36 -0.15 -16.05 7.76
N SER A 37 -0.02 -16.26 6.44
CA SER A 37 -1.13 -16.09 5.50
C SER A 37 -2.30 -17.00 5.82
N ILE A 38 -2.02 -18.25 6.21
CA ILE A 38 -3.03 -19.23 6.61
C ILE A 38 -3.69 -18.83 7.94
N ALA A 39 -2.88 -18.40 8.92
CA ALA A 39 -3.38 -17.97 10.23
C ALA A 39 -4.26 -16.72 10.10
N ALA A 40 -3.79 -15.72 9.36
CA ALA A 40 -4.51 -14.48 9.10
C ALA A 40 -5.85 -14.73 8.40
N GLN A 41 -5.88 -15.62 7.40
CA GLN A 41 -7.13 -16.00 6.73
C GLN A 41 -8.14 -16.57 7.70
N LEU A 42 -7.73 -17.50 8.58
CA LEU A 42 -8.63 -18.11 9.56
C LEU A 42 -9.18 -17.09 10.56
N GLU A 43 -8.36 -16.16 11.04
CA GLU A 43 -8.78 -15.10 11.95
C GLU A 43 -9.79 -14.15 11.29
N ILE A 44 -9.52 -13.73 10.04
CA ILE A 44 -10.43 -12.87 9.28
C ILE A 44 -11.75 -13.61 8.98
N GLU A 45 -11.71 -14.87 8.56
CA GLU A 45 -12.94 -15.66 8.29
C GLU A 45 -13.78 -15.88 9.56
N ASP A 46 -13.17 -16.10 10.72
CA ASP A 46 -13.88 -16.18 12.00
C ASP A 46 -14.53 -14.85 12.37
N PHE A 47 -13.80 -13.74 12.18
CA PHE A 47 -14.34 -12.39 12.35
C PHE A 47 -15.56 -12.18 11.44
N LEU A 48 -15.41 -12.43 10.15
CA LEU A 48 -16.48 -12.25 9.16
C LEU A 48 -17.70 -13.12 9.43
N ALA A 49 -17.52 -14.34 9.98
CA ALA A 49 -18.61 -15.25 10.33
C ALA A 49 -19.34 -14.84 11.62
N THR A 50 -18.72 -14.03 12.48
CA THR A 50 -19.26 -13.66 13.79
C THR A 50 -19.71 -12.20 13.88
N HIS A 51 -19.51 -11.43 12.81
CA HIS A 51 -19.88 -10.01 12.75
C HIS A 51 -20.80 -9.70 11.57
N PHE A 52 -21.48 -8.57 11.64
CA PHE A 52 -22.32 -8.00 10.57
C PHE A 52 -22.08 -6.48 10.48
N TYR A 53 -22.55 -5.84 9.40
CA TYR A 53 -22.57 -4.38 9.31
C TYR A 53 -24.01 -3.85 9.25
N ASN A 54 -24.20 -2.58 9.41
CA ASN A 54 -25.52 -1.90 9.39
C ASN A 54 -26.16 -1.87 7.98
N TYR A 55 -26.22 -3.02 7.28
CA TYR A 55 -26.70 -3.15 5.90
C TYR A 55 -28.15 -2.67 5.71
N GLU A 56 -28.98 -2.73 6.77
CA GLU A 56 -30.37 -2.28 6.71
C GLU A 56 -30.46 -0.77 6.49
N ASP A 57 -29.53 0.02 7.07
CA ASP A 57 -29.44 1.46 6.87
C ASP A 57 -29.05 1.80 5.42
N PHE A 58 -28.20 0.98 4.79
CA PHE A 58 -27.85 1.14 3.37
C PHE A 58 -29.01 0.77 2.44
N GLN A 59 -29.83 -0.21 2.81
CA GLN A 59 -31.01 -0.62 2.03
C GLN A 59 -32.14 0.41 2.15
N ASN A 60 -32.32 1.02 3.33
CA ASN A 60 -33.37 1.99 3.60
C ASN A 60 -32.79 3.16 4.40
N PRO A 61 -32.04 4.06 3.74
CA PRO A 61 -31.31 5.11 4.43
C PRO A 61 -32.23 6.00 5.29
N PRO A 62 -31.99 6.11 6.60
CA PRO A 62 -32.69 7.05 7.44
C PRO A 62 -32.32 8.50 7.08
N ALA A 63 -33.20 9.46 7.45
CA ALA A 63 -32.93 10.86 7.16
C ALA A 63 -31.63 11.33 7.81
N GLY A 64 -30.68 11.84 7.01
CA GLY A 64 -29.37 12.27 7.46
C GLY A 64 -28.37 11.14 7.67
N PHE A 65 -28.59 9.99 7.05
CA PHE A 65 -27.62 8.90 7.04
C PHE A 65 -26.33 9.36 6.38
N ASP A 66 -25.22 9.14 7.05
CA ASP A 66 -23.89 9.62 6.66
C ASP A 66 -23.05 8.55 5.92
N PHE A 67 -23.67 7.41 5.61
CA PHE A 67 -23.04 6.28 4.93
C PHE A 67 -21.81 5.70 5.64
N ASN A 68 -21.69 5.89 6.95
CA ASN A 68 -20.66 5.21 7.74
C ASN A 68 -21.02 3.73 7.93
N ILE A 69 -20.07 2.83 7.65
CA ILE A 69 -20.19 1.42 7.97
C ILE A 69 -19.94 1.26 9.47
N VAL A 70 -20.89 0.63 10.15
CA VAL A 70 -20.78 0.24 11.56
C VAL A 70 -20.79 -1.29 11.63
N ILE A 71 -19.72 -1.86 12.15
CA ILE A 71 -19.58 -3.30 12.33
C ILE A 71 -19.91 -3.65 13.80
N ASP A 72 -20.69 -4.70 14.00
CA ASP A 72 -21.05 -5.21 15.35
C ASP A 72 -21.13 -6.75 15.32
N SER A 73 -21.13 -7.36 16.49
CA SER A 73 -21.12 -8.81 16.65
C SER A 73 -22.52 -9.43 16.56
N LEU A 74 -22.60 -10.66 16.05
CA LEU A 74 -23.81 -11.49 15.94
C LEU A 74 -24.21 -12.11 17.29
N VAL A 75 -24.40 -11.25 18.31
CA VAL A 75 -24.79 -11.70 19.68
C VAL A 75 -26.05 -10.99 20.16
N GLY A 76 -26.73 -11.57 21.13
CA GLY A 76 -27.93 -10.97 21.72
C GLY A 76 -29.04 -10.76 20.70
N ASP A 77 -29.48 -9.51 20.51
CA ASP A 77 -30.54 -9.15 19.57
C ASP A 77 -30.09 -9.19 18.09
N ASN A 78 -28.79 -9.39 17.82
CA ASN A 78 -28.23 -9.39 16.48
C ASN A 78 -28.01 -10.80 15.89
N VAL A 79 -28.41 -11.87 16.57
CA VAL A 79 -28.13 -13.27 16.15
C VAL A 79 -28.77 -13.65 14.80
N ASP A 80 -29.81 -12.96 14.39
CA ASP A 80 -30.53 -13.21 13.13
C ASP A 80 -30.05 -12.29 11.98
N LYS A 81 -29.04 -11.43 12.21
CA LYS A 81 -28.46 -10.57 11.17
C LYS A 81 -27.62 -11.41 10.20
N ILE A 82 -27.47 -10.90 8.97
CA ILE A 82 -26.66 -11.54 7.94
C ILE A 82 -25.18 -11.31 8.26
N ALA A 83 -24.42 -12.41 8.38
CA ALA A 83 -23.00 -12.35 8.66
C ALA A 83 -22.21 -11.66 7.52
N LEU A 84 -21.10 -11.00 7.86
CA LEU A 84 -20.22 -10.36 6.87
C LEU A 84 -19.70 -11.37 5.84
N ILE A 85 -19.39 -12.60 6.25
CA ILE A 85 -18.87 -13.64 5.35
C ILE A 85 -19.80 -13.92 4.17
N ASP A 86 -21.10 -13.72 4.33
CA ASP A 86 -22.12 -13.91 3.30
C ASP A 86 -22.32 -12.65 2.43
N GLN A 87 -21.62 -11.55 2.72
CA GLN A 87 -21.81 -10.24 2.10
C GLN A 87 -20.52 -9.66 1.50
N VAL A 88 -19.37 -10.24 1.78
CA VAL A 88 -18.07 -9.79 1.26
C VAL A 88 -17.71 -10.46 -0.06
N GLU A 89 -16.95 -9.73 -0.87
CA GLU A 89 -16.19 -10.26 -2.00
C GLU A 89 -14.76 -10.57 -1.56
N SER A 90 -13.99 -11.25 -2.40
CA SER A 90 -12.57 -11.51 -2.14
C SER A 90 -11.75 -11.62 -3.42
N LYS A 91 -10.47 -11.28 -3.32
CA LYS A 91 -9.46 -11.52 -4.37
C LYS A 91 -8.22 -12.17 -3.78
N MET A 92 -7.47 -12.88 -4.62
CA MET A 92 -6.15 -13.39 -4.23
C MET A 92 -5.11 -12.33 -4.58
N VAL A 93 -4.23 -12.04 -3.63
CA VAL A 93 -3.14 -11.08 -3.78
C VAL A 93 -1.83 -11.79 -3.47
N VAL A 94 -0.85 -11.66 -4.36
CA VAL A 94 0.50 -12.17 -4.16
C VAL A 94 1.21 -11.28 -3.14
N ASP A 95 2.01 -11.88 -2.27
CA ASP A 95 2.87 -11.13 -1.35
C ASP A 95 3.93 -10.34 -2.12
N ARG A 96 4.19 -9.09 -1.74
CA ARG A 96 5.19 -8.24 -2.41
C ARG A 96 6.65 -8.64 -2.12
N LEU A 97 6.90 -9.54 -1.16
CA LEU A 97 8.23 -9.98 -0.74
C LEU A 97 8.50 -11.47 -1.02
N GLU A 98 7.44 -12.29 -1.16
CA GLU A 98 7.54 -13.74 -1.37
C GLU A 98 6.51 -14.18 -2.42
N ASP A 99 6.91 -14.29 -3.68
CA ASP A 99 6.05 -14.54 -4.86
C ASP A 99 5.23 -15.84 -4.80
N ASP A 100 5.63 -16.82 -3.97
CA ASP A 100 4.91 -18.06 -3.76
C ASP A 100 3.88 -18.00 -2.63
N VAL A 101 3.80 -16.88 -1.90
CA VAL A 101 2.82 -16.63 -0.85
C VAL A 101 1.65 -15.82 -1.40
N ASN A 102 0.44 -16.27 -1.11
CA ASN A 102 -0.79 -15.60 -1.52
C ASN A 102 -1.69 -15.34 -0.32
N TYR A 103 -2.33 -14.18 -0.31
CA TYR A 103 -3.33 -13.78 0.66
C TYR A 103 -4.70 -13.70 0.03
N LYS A 104 -5.73 -14.17 0.74
CA LYS A 104 -7.12 -13.93 0.38
C LYS A 104 -7.57 -12.64 1.05
N LEU A 105 -7.70 -11.59 0.25
CA LEU A 105 -8.10 -10.26 0.69
C LEU A 105 -9.62 -10.12 0.54
N TYR A 106 -10.32 -9.88 1.65
CA TYR A 106 -11.76 -9.70 1.69
C TYR A 106 -12.14 -8.21 1.70
N TYR A 107 -13.23 -7.87 1.02
CA TYR A 107 -13.78 -6.52 1.03
C TYR A 107 -15.29 -6.51 0.88
N LEU A 108 -15.94 -5.53 1.50
CA LEU A 108 -17.37 -5.29 1.47
C LEU A 108 -17.67 -4.09 0.58
N LYS A 109 -18.49 -4.26 -0.46
CA LYS A 109 -19.03 -3.17 -1.29
C LYS A 109 -20.42 -2.79 -0.82
N ALA A 110 -20.55 -1.86 0.12
CA ALA A 110 -21.84 -1.32 0.54
C ALA A 110 -22.42 -0.37 -0.54
N VAL A 111 -21.55 0.42 -1.19
CA VAL A 111 -21.86 1.26 -2.37
C VAL A 111 -20.64 1.24 -3.30
N GLN A 112 -20.88 0.98 -4.60
CA GLN A 112 -19.79 0.94 -5.59
C GLN A 112 -19.18 2.31 -5.86
N GLY A 113 -19.99 3.39 -5.85
CA GLY A 113 -19.64 4.68 -6.43
C GLY A 113 -20.00 4.77 -7.91
N SER A 114 -20.03 5.97 -8.47
CA SER A 114 -20.40 6.18 -9.88
C SER A 114 -19.47 7.10 -10.67
N GLY A 115 -18.39 7.57 -10.02
CA GLY A 115 -17.31 8.34 -10.65
C GLY A 115 -16.22 7.44 -11.23
N ASP A 116 -15.02 8.01 -11.36
CA ASP A 116 -13.85 7.29 -11.85
C ASP A 116 -13.37 6.26 -10.81
N SER A 117 -12.81 5.16 -11.28
CA SER A 117 -12.13 4.17 -10.46
C SER A 117 -10.67 4.60 -10.32
N PRO A 118 -10.08 4.59 -9.12
CA PRO A 118 -8.64 4.74 -9.00
C PRO A 118 -7.91 3.56 -9.64
N GLU A 119 -6.71 3.83 -10.09
CA GLU A 119 -5.72 2.83 -10.45
C GLU A 119 -4.57 2.92 -9.43
N PHE A 120 -3.83 1.86 -9.21
CA PHE A 120 -2.55 2.00 -8.54
C PHE A 120 -1.60 2.59 -9.61
N PRO A 121 -0.94 3.71 -9.38
CA PRO A 121 -0.55 4.43 -8.16
C PRO A 121 -1.27 5.78 -7.93
N ASP A 122 -2.55 5.86 -8.18
CA ASP A 122 -3.33 7.10 -8.03
C ASP A 122 -3.34 7.70 -6.62
N ILE A 123 -3.72 8.97 -6.53
CA ILE A 123 -4.04 9.65 -5.28
C ILE A 123 -5.55 9.62 -5.06
N THR A 124 -5.99 9.06 -3.94
CA THR A 124 -7.40 8.98 -3.57
C THR A 124 -7.74 9.94 -2.45
N VAL A 125 -8.97 10.50 -2.45
CA VAL A 125 -9.48 11.30 -1.33
C VAL A 125 -10.53 10.48 -0.60
N VAL A 126 -10.27 10.19 0.67
CA VAL A 126 -11.10 9.31 1.47
C VAL A 126 -11.47 9.93 2.82
N LYS A 127 -12.58 9.44 3.41
CA LYS A 127 -12.80 9.42 4.86
C LYS A 127 -12.67 7.97 5.30
N TYR A 128 -12.11 7.71 6.48
CA TYR A 128 -11.85 6.34 6.88
C TYR A 128 -11.81 6.15 8.40
N VAL A 129 -11.96 4.90 8.82
CA VAL A 129 -11.61 4.42 10.16
C VAL A 129 -10.80 3.15 10.01
N GLY A 130 -9.57 3.13 10.52
CA GLY A 130 -8.72 1.97 10.64
C GLY A 130 -8.84 1.35 12.03
N MET A 131 -9.13 0.06 12.08
CA MET A 131 -9.39 -0.72 13.32
C MET A 131 -8.61 -2.04 13.29
N LYS A 132 -8.37 -2.59 14.46
CA LYS A 132 -7.96 -3.99 14.63
C LYS A 132 -9.19 -4.91 14.54
N LEU A 133 -9.00 -6.24 14.55
CA LEU A 133 -10.14 -7.19 14.55
C LEU A 133 -11.00 -7.10 15.82
N ASP A 134 -10.51 -6.54 16.92
CA ASP A 134 -11.30 -6.27 18.13
C ASP A 134 -12.16 -4.99 18.02
N LEU A 135 -12.19 -4.36 16.85
CA LEU A 135 -12.87 -3.11 16.53
C LEU A 135 -12.35 -1.88 17.28
N GLU A 136 -11.19 -1.98 17.96
CA GLU A 136 -10.53 -0.83 18.56
C GLU A 136 -9.84 0.01 17.47
N PRO A 137 -10.22 1.29 17.30
CA PRO A 137 -9.63 2.12 16.27
C PRO A 137 -8.18 2.50 16.60
N PHE A 138 -7.33 2.49 15.60
CA PHE A 138 -5.94 2.96 15.71
C PHE A 138 -5.70 4.27 14.93
N ASP A 139 -6.53 4.54 13.92
CA ASP A 139 -6.45 5.77 13.11
C ASP A 139 -7.81 6.09 12.46
N ALA A 140 -8.10 7.37 12.22
CA ALA A 140 -9.35 7.75 11.57
C ALA A 140 -9.31 9.19 11.05
N SER A 141 -10.03 9.47 9.96
CA SER A 141 -10.37 10.82 9.54
C SER A 141 -11.83 10.94 9.14
N SER A 142 -12.57 11.79 9.84
CA SER A 142 -13.93 12.17 9.45
C SER A 142 -13.97 13.32 8.43
N GLN A 143 -12.82 13.92 8.12
CA GLN A 143 -12.66 14.89 7.05
C GLN A 143 -12.00 14.24 5.85
N PRO A 144 -12.28 14.70 4.62
CA PRO A 144 -11.57 14.23 3.44
C PRO A 144 -10.05 14.38 3.60
N VAL A 145 -9.30 13.32 3.35
CA VAL A 145 -7.84 13.28 3.38
C VAL A 145 -7.34 12.57 2.11
N ALA A 146 -6.27 13.11 1.53
CA ALA A 146 -5.63 12.50 0.37
C ALA A 146 -4.72 11.36 0.82
N PHE A 147 -4.87 10.20 0.18
CA PHE A 147 -3.97 9.06 0.27
C PHE A 147 -3.33 8.83 -1.09
N ASP A 148 -2.03 8.93 -1.12
CA ASP A 148 -1.21 8.40 -2.18
C ASP A 148 -1.20 6.87 -2.04
N LEU A 149 -1.69 6.16 -3.05
CA LEU A 149 -1.80 4.70 -2.97
C LEU A 149 -0.43 4.02 -2.92
N THR A 150 0.63 4.66 -3.39
CA THR A 150 2.00 4.12 -3.25
C THR A 150 2.51 4.18 -1.80
N GLY A 151 1.93 5.03 -0.96
CA GLY A 151 2.32 5.24 0.44
C GLY A 151 1.44 4.55 1.49
N VAL A 152 0.41 3.77 1.10
CA VAL A 152 -0.46 3.05 2.03
C VAL A 152 -0.12 1.55 2.05
N VAL A 153 -0.69 0.79 2.98
CA VAL A 153 -0.47 -0.67 3.04
C VAL A 153 -1.06 -1.37 1.81
N ASN A 154 -0.38 -2.41 1.32
CA ASN A 154 -0.72 -3.12 0.07
C ASN A 154 -2.20 -3.56 0.00
N GLY A 155 -2.76 -4.07 1.10
CA GLY A 155 -4.17 -4.45 1.12
C GLY A 155 -5.13 -3.28 0.93
N PHE A 156 -4.74 -2.04 1.28
CA PHE A 156 -5.54 -0.85 0.99
C PHE A 156 -5.46 -0.49 -0.50
N GLN A 157 -4.26 -0.52 -1.09
CA GLN A 157 -4.04 -0.32 -2.52
C GLN A 157 -4.94 -1.26 -3.34
N ASP A 158 -4.81 -2.55 -3.08
CA ASP A 158 -5.50 -3.63 -3.79
C ASP A 158 -7.04 -3.56 -3.69
N VAL A 159 -7.59 -2.97 -2.62
CA VAL A 159 -9.05 -2.84 -2.47
C VAL A 159 -9.56 -1.50 -2.97
N ALA A 160 -8.81 -0.41 -2.85
CA ALA A 160 -9.26 0.91 -3.30
C ALA A 160 -9.67 0.91 -4.77
N ILE A 161 -8.94 0.20 -5.62
CA ILE A 161 -9.18 0.07 -7.07
C ILE A 161 -10.46 -0.72 -7.42
N GLU A 162 -11.07 -1.42 -6.45
CA GLU A 162 -12.34 -2.14 -6.65
C GLU A 162 -13.57 -1.24 -6.53
N PHE A 163 -13.38 0.04 -6.21
CA PHE A 163 -14.43 1.02 -5.99
C PHE A 163 -14.34 2.17 -6.99
N ASN A 164 -15.42 2.94 -7.08
CA ASN A 164 -15.43 4.19 -7.83
C ASN A 164 -15.55 5.38 -6.86
N ALA A 165 -14.96 6.49 -7.24
CA ALA A 165 -15.12 7.77 -6.54
C ALA A 165 -16.55 8.33 -6.70
N ALA A 166 -16.79 9.54 -6.20
CA ALA A 166 -18.10 10.21 -6.34
C ALA A 166 -18.41 10.53 -7.80
N GLY A 167 -19.67 10.30 -8.20
CA GLY A 167 -20.14 10.67 -9.53
C GLY A 167 -20.30 12.16 -9.75
N SER A 168 -20.51 12.92 -8.65
CA SER A 168 -20.60 14.38 -8.68
C SER A 168 -20.26 14.99 -7.34
N PHE A 169 -20.02 16.32 -7.35
CA PHE A 169 -19.86 17.09 -6.13
C PHE A 169 -20.50 18.48 -6.24
N ILE A 170 -20.90 19.04 -5.11
CA ILE A 170 -21.48 20.40 -4.99
C ILE A 170 -20.57 21.22 -4.09
N LYS A 171 -20.09 22.36 -4.60
CA LYS A 171 -19.39 23.37 -3.77
C LYS A 171 -20.43 24.23 -3.06
N ASN A 172 -20.46 24.16 -1.76
CA ASN A 172 -21.42 24.88 -0.93
C ASN A 172 -20.98 26.36 -0.71
N PRO A 173 -21.93 27.28 -0.43
CA PRO A 173 -21.59 28.68 -0.18
C PRO A 173 -20.72 28.93 1.07
N ASP A 174 -20.66 27.98 2.00
CA ASP A 174 -19.82 27.99 3.19
C ASP A 174 -18.39 27.49 2.96
N GLY A 175 -18.06 27.10 1.72
CA GLY A 175 -16.76 26.59 1.31
C GLY A 175 -16.58 25.09 1.48
N THR A 176 -17.58 24.36 1.98
CA THR A 176 -17.54 22.89 2.02
C THR A 176 -17.90 22.27 0.67
N THR A 177 -17.54 21.01 0.50
CA THR A 177 -17.93 20.20 -0.67
C THR A 177 -18.84 19.06 -0.21
N THR A 178 -19.97 18.88 -0.89
CA THR A 178 -20.83 17.71 -0.74
C THR A 178 -20.56 16.77 -1.91
N PHE A 179 -20.22 15.54 -1.63
CA PHE A 179 -20.02 14.48 -2.62
C PHE A 179 -21.26 13.63 -2.74
N GLU A 180 -21.62 13.20 -3.95
CA GLU A 180 -22.80 12.38 -4.25
C GLU A 180 -22.37 11.10 -4.98
N ASP A 181 -23.04 9.99 -4.66
CA ASP A 181 -22.84 8.68 -5.29
C ASP A 181 -21.40 8.18 -5.22
N TYR A 182 -20.72 8.38 -4.07
CA TYR A 182 -19.36 7.93 -3.80
C TYR A 182 -19.31 6.46 -3.35
N GLY A 183 -18.15 5.84 -3.52
CA GLY A 183 -17.87 4.48 -3.06
C GLY A 183 -17.84 4.40 -1.53
N VAL A 184 -18.45 3.34 -0.98
CA VAL A 184 -18.45 3.05 0.45
C VAL A 184 -18.17 1.58 0.68
N GLY A 185 -17.14 1.29 1.45
CA GLY A 185 -16.73 -0.08 1.68
C GLY A 185 -16.02 -0.33 2.98
N ALA A 186 -15.72 -1.61 3.19
CA ALA A 186 -14.79 -2.05 4.22
C ALA A 186 -13.82 -3.05 3.60
N MET A 187 -12.61 -3.12 4.14
CA MET A 187 -11.59 -4.08 3.76
C MET A 187 -11.04 -4.78 5.01
N PHE A 188 -10.68 -6.05 4.86
CA PHE A 188 -10.21 -6.92 5.91
C PHE A 188 -8.83 -7.42 5.48
N ILE A 189 -7.80 -6.73 5.96
CA ILE A 189 -6.42 -6.83 5.46
C ILE A 189 -5.64 -7.81 6.32
N PRO A 190 -5.16 -8.94 5.76
CA PRO A 190 -4.25 -9.83 6.47
C PRO A 190 -2.94 -9.12 6.77
N SER A 191 -2.29 -9.48 7.87
CA SER A 191 -1.08 -8.80 8.35
C SER A 191 0.03 -8.69 7.30
N GLY A 192 0.16 -9.67 6.42
CA GLY A 192 1.16 -9.67 5.36
C GLY A 192 0.92 -8.63 4.25
N LEU A 193 -0.31 -8.20 4.04
CA LEU A 193 -0.67 -7.07 3.19
C LEU A 193 -0.88 -5.78 3.99
N GLY A 194 -0.65 -5.83 5.31
CA GLY A 194 -0.66 -4.73 6.25
C GLY A 194 0.75 -4.39 6.75
N TYR A 195 0.91 -4.29 8.06
CA TYR A 195 2.20 -3.94 8.67
C TYR A 195 3.09 -5.13 9.04
N PHE A 196 2.58 -6.33 9.00
CA PHE A 196 3.27 -7.57 9.35
C PHE A 196 4.02 -7.48 10.69
N ASN A 197 5.36 -7.48 10.65
CA ASN A 197 6.23 -7.34 11.82
C ASN A 197 6.79 -5.91 12.02
N ASN A 198 6.29 -4.93 11.27
CA ASN A 198 6.80 -3.55 11.29
C ASN A 198 5.68 -2.50 11.39
N PRO A 199 4.78 -2.58 12.40
CA PRO A 199 3.79 -1.54 12.59
C PRO A 199 4.45 -0.20 12.98
N PRO A 200 3.83 0.96 12.67
CA PRO A 200 4.34 2.27 13.05
C PRO A 200 4.59 2.34 14.57
N THR A 201 5.77 2.81 14.97
CA THR A 201 6.23 2.78 16.38
C THR A 201 5.34 3.55 17.35
N SER A 202 4.53 4.48 16.84
CA SER A 202 3.56 5.27 17.62
C SER A 202 2.13 4.72 17.57
N SER A 203 1.88 3.66 16.79
CA SER A 203 0.57 3.04 16.69
C SER A 203 0.32 2.06 17.84
N ALA A 204 -0.95 1.79 18.12
CA ALA A 204 -1.38 0.75 19.04
C ALA A 204 -1.55 -0.63 18.35
N ILE A 205 -0.97 -0.80 17.15
CA ILE A 205 -1.08 -2.01 16.33
C ILE A 205 -0.05 -3.03 16.81
N PRO A 206 -0.47 -4.24 17.25
CA PRO A 206 0.45 -5.34 17.56
C PRO A 206 1.17 -5.85 16.30
N LEU A 207 2.26 -6.61 16.51
CA LEU A 207 2.89 -7.38 15.43
C LEU A 207 1.90 -8.43 14.90
N TYR A 208 1.83 -8.60 13.58
CA TYR A 208 0.99 -9.59 12.89
C TYR A 208 -0.52 -9.38 13.07
N GLU A 209 -0.95 -8.16 13.40
CA GLU A 209 -2.36 -7.80 13.53
C GLU A 209 -3.04 -7.73 12.17
N GLN A 210 -4.25 -8.31 12.08
CA GLN A 210 -5.12 -8.13 10.93
C GLN A 210 -5.87 -6.80 11.06
N LEU A 211 -6.03 -6.10 9.95
CA LEU A 211 -6.61 -4.75 9.97
C LEU A 211 -7.99 -4.72 9.31
N VAL A 212 -8.84 -3.86 9.83
CA VAL A 212 -10.13 -3.52 9.22
C VAL A 212 -10.15 -2.04 8.92
N PHE A 213 -10.42 -1.68 7.68
CA PHE A 213 -10.72 -0.29 7.33
C PHE A 213 -12.15 -0.18 6.82
N THR A 214 -12.89 0.79 7.33
CA THR A 214 -14.11 1.28 6.68
C THR A 214 -13.82 2.61 6.04
N PHE A 215 -14.34 2.86 4.84
CA PHE A 215 -13.98 4.07 4.09
C PHE A 215 -15.10 4.57 3.17
N GLN A 216 -15.00 5.85 2.82
CA GLN A 216 -15.76 6.52 1.78
C GLN A 216 -14.76 7.05 0.76
N LEU A 217 -14.84 6.62 -0.51
CA LEU A 217 -13.98 7.08 -1.60
C LEU A 217 -14.64 8.26 -2.32
N LEU A 218 -14.09 9.45 -2.16
CA LEU A 218 -14.71 10.70 -2.58
C LEU A 218 -14.18 11.20 -3.93
N GLU A 219 -12.86 11.19 -4.13
CA GLU A 219 -12.22 11.62 -5.39
C GLU A 219 -11.02 10.71 -5.67
N THR A 220 -10.62 10.65 -6.93
CA THR A 220 -9.35 10.08 -7.37
C THR A 220 -8.66 11.03 -8.32
N PHE A 221 -7.33 11.07 -8.31
CA PHE A 221 -6.49 11.86 -9.16
C PHE A 221 -5.34 10.99 -9.67
N GLN A 222 -5.01 11.14 -10.93
CA GLN A 222 -3.87 10.45 -11.52
C GLN A 222 -2.58 10.79 -10.76
N GLY A 223 -1.80 9.77 -10.42
CA GLY A 223 -0.50 9.89 -9.77
C GLY A 223 0.57 10.40 -10.74
N ASP A 224 1.53 11.16 -10.22
CA ASP A 224 2.77 11.65 -10.84
C ASP A 224 3.65 12.00 -9.62
N GLN A 225 4.28 10.96 -9.04
CA GLN A 225 4.84 11.05 -7.69
C GLN A 225 6.15 11.84 -7.64
N ASP A 226 6.99 11.75 -8.67
CA ASP A 226 8.24 12.53 -8.83
C ASP A 226 8.01 13.89 -9.49
N GLY A 227 6.87 14.07 -10.19
CA GLY A 227 6.47 15.33 -10.81
C GLY A 227 7.16 15.61 -12.15
N ASP A 228 7.65 14.59 -12.81
CA ASP A 228 8.35 14.69 -14.09
C ASP A 228 7.37 14.87 -15.28
N GLY A 229 6.12 14.40 -15.10
CA GLY A 229 4.99 14.56 -16.00
C GLY A 229 4.64 13.36 -16.84
N VAL A 230 5.29 12.25 -16.64
CA VAL A 230 4.78 10.92 -16.97
C VAL A 230 3.84 10.52 -15.84
N PRO A 231 2.55 10.23 -16.09
CA PRO A 231 1.71 9.70 -15.04
C PRO A 231 2.19 8.31 -14.62
N SER A 232 2.33 8.08 -13.31
CA SER A 232 2.97 6.88 -12.77
C SER A 232 2.37 5.55 -13.20
N ILE A 233 1.10 5.52 -13.61
CA ILE A 233 0.48 4.33 -14.23
C ILE A 233 1.14 3.92 -15.56
N TYR A 234 1.83 4.83 -16.25
CA TYR A 234 2.54 4.54 -17.50
C TYR A 234 4.00 4.15 -17.29
N GLU A 235 4.41 4.10 -16.05
CA GLU A 235 5.74 3.66 -15.60
C GLU A 235 5.75 2.21 -15.11
N ASP A 236 4.62 1.50 -15.22
CA ASP A 236 4.52 0.04 -15.21
C ASP A 236 4.99 -0.49 -16.59
N ILE A 237 6.32 -0.58 -16.75
CA ILE A 237 6.96 -0.86 -18.04
C ILE A 237 6.73 -2.30 -18.49
N ASP A 238 6.69 -3.24 -17.56
CA ASP A 238 6.46 -4.65 -17.85
C ASP A 238 4.96 -5.05 -17.87
N GLY A 239 4.06 -4.14 -17.45
CA GLY A 239 2.61 -4.30 -17.48
C GLY A 239 2.09 -5.30 -16.46
N ASN A 240 2.81 -5.50 -15.35
CA ASN A 240 2.43 -6.47 -14.33
C ASN A 240 1.54 -5.88 -13.21
N GLY A 241 1.36 -4.55 -13.17
CA GLY A 241 0.59 -3.80 -12.17
C GLY A 241 1.31 -3.67 -10.83
N GLN A 242 2.64 -3.64 -10.86
CA GLN A 242 3.51 -3.46 -9.70
C GLN A 242 4.64 -2.49 -10.05
N GLU A 243 4.33 -1.24 -10.15
CA GLU A 243 5.25 -0.16 -10.57
C GLU A 243 6.49 -0.07 -9.67
N GLU A 244 6.44 -0.64 -8.46
CA GLU A 244 7.58 -0.65 -7.54
C GLU A 244 8.78 -1.51 -8.01
N ASN A 245 8.58 -2.36 -9.02
CA ASN A 245 9.65 -3.19 -9.57
C ASN A 245 10.17 -2.73 -10.94
N ASP A 246 9.59 -1.68 -11.49
CA ASP A 246 10.06 -1.05 -12.72
C ASP A 246 11.13 0.01 -12.39
N ASP A 247 12.37 -0.29 -12.71
CA ASP A 247 13.59 0.48 -12.41
C ASP A 247 14.50 0.35 -13.63
N THR A 248 14.48 1.36 -14.52
CA THR A 248 15.09 1.28 -15.86
C THR A 248 16.61 1.31 -15.80
N ASP A 249 17.19 2.10 -14.89
CA ASP A 249 18.63 2.28 -14.74
C ASP A 249 19.29 1.41 -13.65
N ASP A 250 18.51 0.57 -12.96
CA ASP A 250 18.94 -0.32 -11.86
C ASP A 250 19.56 0.43 -10.65
N ASP A 251 19.15 1.66 -10.36
CA ASP A 251 19.67 2.47 -9.24
C ASP A 251 18.94 2.21 -7.91
N PHE A 252 17.87 1.40 -7.91
CA PHE A 252 16.95 1.07 -6.82
C PHE A 252 15.89 2.14 -6.54
N THR A 253 15.71 3.10 -7.42
CA THR A 253 14.59 4.02 -7.42
C THR A 253 13.65 3.57 -8.52
N PRO A 254 12.39 3.17 -8.24
CA PRO A 254 11.46 2.83 -9.32
C PRO A 254 11.15 4.05 -10.17
N ASN A 255 10.87 3.85 -11.46
CA ASN A 255 10.59 4.92 -12.41
C ASN A 255 9.55 5.91 -11.90
N PHE A 256 8.43 5.45 -11.34
CA PHE A 256 7.38 6.33 -10.81
C PHE A 256 7.84 7.28 -9.67
N ALA A 257 9.03 7.11 -9.16
CA ALA A 257 9.62 7.90 -8.08
C ALA A 257 10.99 8.48 -8.48
N ASP A 258 11.40 8.32 -9.74
CA ASP A 258 12.63 8.84 -10.34
C ASP A 258 12.27 9.93 -11.34
N ALA A 259 12.99 10.99 -11.41
CA ALA A 259 12.79 12.12 -12.35
C ALA A 259 13.76 12.08 -13.55
N ASP A 260 14.58 11.01 -13.66
CA ASP A 260 15.58 10.76 -14.71
C ASP A 260 15.69 9.23 -14.86
N ASP A 261 14.64 8.62 -15.47
CA ASP A 261 14.36 7.17 -15.43
C ASP A 261 15.45 6.28 -15.99
N ASP A 262 16.22 6.77 -16.98
CA ASP A 262 17.32 6.04 -17.63
C ASP A 262 18.71 6.54 -17.20
N ASN A 263 18.73 7.60 -16.34
CA ASN A 263 19.93 8.19 -15.74
C ASN A 263 21.01 8.62 -16.77
N ASP A 264 20.58 9.08 -17.95
CA ASP A 264 21.48 9.65 -18.98
C ASP A 264 21.93 11.07 -18.61
N GLY A 265 21.25 11.72 -17.65
CA GLY A 265 21.47 13.07 -17.14
C GLY A 265 20.60 14.14 -17.80
N VAL A 266 19.63 13.74 -18.63
CA VAL A 266 18.54 14.57 -19.11
C VAL A 266 17.28 14.15 -18.34
N PRO A 267 16.66 15.01 -17.53
CA PRO A 267 15.46 14.62 -16.81
C PRO A 267 14.30 14.22 -17.73
N THR A 268 13.57 13.18 -17.40
CA THR A 268 12.38 12.65 -18.09
C THR A 268 11.42 13.77 -18.54
N SER A 269 11.21 14.79 -17.69
CA SER A 269 10.38 15.97 -18.03
C SER A 269 10.86 16.76 -19.25
N GLN A 270 12.09 16.59 -19.73
CA GLN A 270 12.63 17.24 -20.92
C GLN A 270 12.54 16.34 -22.15
N GLU A 271 12.43 15.07 -22.00
CA GLU A 271 12.39 14.06 -23.06
C GLU A 271 10.98 13.76 -23.56
N ILE A 272 9.97 14.09 -22.76
CA ILE A 272 8.56 13.99 -23.16
C ILE A 272 8.01 15.29 -23.79
N LEU A 273 8.88 16.14 -24.35
CA LEU A 273 8.50 17.38 -25.01
C LEU A 273 8.41 17.20 -26.54
N ASP A 274 7.47 17.92 -27.16
CA ASP A 274 7.43 18.03 -28.62
C ASP A 274 8.53 18.97 -29.15
N GLU A 275 8.67 19.07 -30.48
CA GLU A 275 9.63 19.96 -31.16
C GLU A 275 9.49 21.45 -30.81
N ASN A 276 8.39 21.86 -30.19
CA ASN A 276 8.13 23.23 -29.75
C ASN A 276 8.37 23.41 -28.23
N GLY A 277 8.82 22.37 -27.53
CA GLY A 277 9.02 22.36 -26.10
C GLY A 277 7.71 22.28 -25.29
N VAL A 278 6.65 21.72 -25.87
CA VAL A 278 5.37 21.50 -25.20
C VAL A 278 5.30 20.03 -24.74
N ARG A 279 4.93 19.83 -23.48
CA ARG A 279 4.76 18.48 -22.91
C ARG A 279 3.74 17.66 -23.71
N ILE A 280 4.14 16.47 -24.10
CA ILE A 280 3.26 15.45 -24.69
C ILE A 280 2.54 14.77 -23.53
N THR A 281 1.23 14.54 -23.66
CA THR A 281 0.41 13.91 -22.63
C THR A 281 -0.07 12.52 -23.01
N ASP A 282 0.18 12.09 -24.23
CA ASP A 282 -0.13 10.75 -24.73
C ASP A 282 1.19 9.96 -24.80
N PRO A 283 1.43 8.98 -23.92
CA PRO A 283 2.66 8.19 -23.89
C PRO A 283 2.99 7.51 -25.22
N ALA A 284 1.98 7.18 -26.02
CA ALA A 284 2.19 6.60 -27.34
C ALA A 284 2.86 7.54 -28.36
N LEU A 285 3.03 8.83 -27.99
CA LEU A 285 3.62 9.89 -28.83
C LEU A 285 4.93 10.44 -28.22
N TYR A 286 5.44 9.84 -27.16
CA TYR A 286 6.72 10.24 -26.59
C TYR A 286 7.84 10.06 -27.61
N PRO A 287 8.85 10.93 -27.62
CA PRO A 287 10.00 10.83 -28.54
C PRO A 287 10.70 9.46 -28.46
N ASP A 288 11.20 9.03 -29.60
CA ASP A 288 12.07 7.88 -29.84
C ASP A 288 12.98 8.31 -30.98
N ILE A 289 14.07 9.03 -30.64
CA ILE A 289 14.88 9.76 -31.62
C ILE A 289 15.70 8.83 -32.49
N ASP A 290 16.22 7.76 -31.94
CA ASP A 290 17.02 6.78 -32.67
C ASP A 290 16.16 5.73 -33.42
N GLY A 291 14.87 5.57 -33.02
CA GLY A 291 13.87 4.74 -33.68
C GLY A 291 14.00 3.25 -33.39
N ASP A 292 14.51 2.91 -32.24
CA ASP A 292 14.68 1.52 -31.82
C ASP A 292 13.43 0.92 -31.18
N GLY A 293 12.48 1.75 -30.72
CA GLY A 293 11.19 1.39 -30.16
C GLY A 293 11.10 1.59 -28.65
N THR A 294 12.17 2.11 -28.02
CA THR A 294 12.20 2.56 -26.62
C THR A 294 12.01 4.08 -26.63
N PRO A 295 11.10 4.67 -25.87
CA PRO A 295 11.01 6.12 -25.74
C PRO A 295 12.27 6.72 -25.11
N ASP A 296 12.66 7.93 -25.53
CA ASP A 296 13.89 8.59 -25.09
C ASP A 296 14.05 8.59 -23.56
N TYR A 297 12.99 8.80 -22.80
CA TYR A 297 13.02 8.86 -21.33
C TYR A 297 13.33 7.51 -20.63
N LEU A 298 13.39 6.41 -21.38
CA LEU A 298 13.75 5.06 -20.91
C LEU A 298 14.99 4.51 -21.62
N ASP A 299 15.73 5.35 -22.38
CA ASP A 299 16.83 4.92 -23.25
C ASP A 299 18.10 5.74 -23.02
N GLU A 300 19.03 5.21 -22.22
CA GLU A 300 20.34 5.83 -21.88
C GLU A 300 21.17 6.23 -23.15
N ASP A 301 20.89 5.62 -24.31
CA ASP A 301 21.63 5.85 -25.55
C ASP A 301 20.94 6.86 -26.51
N SER A 302 19.83 7.52 -26.11
CA SER A 302 19.00 8.41 -26.96
C SER A 302 19.59 9.80 -27.22
#